data_69fd2f3bad52bdba82983b6c6dde70da
#
_entry.id   69fd2f3bad52bdba82983b6c6dde70da
#
_cell.length_a   1.000
_cell.length_b   1.000
_cell.length_c   1.000
_cell.angle_alpha   90.00
_cell.angle_beta   90.00
_cell.angle_gamma   90.00
#
_symmetry.space_group_name_H-M   'P 1'
#
loop_
_entity.id
_entity.type
_entity.pdbx_description
1 polymer ?
#
loop_
_entity_poly.entity_id
_entity_poly.type
_entity_poly.pdbx_seq_one_letter_code
_entity_poly.pdbx_strand_id
1 'polypeptide(L)'
;MAVGQFKIGVIIQARLGSTRLPNKVMLPLPVGSERTIISEIIERVKDVSEISNVIVATSISKVNDDLESYIDSLKVECYRGSENDVLSRFYEIVIKHNFEYVIRLTGDNPIVDNILLKEFISNFISNDLDYSYSNNLPLGCNFEMMKASEIIKAYKNTEDLFDKEHVTPYIKRFAKKTENFLFNNISVINNLRLTIDYASSKYKP
;
A
#
# COMPACT_ATOMS: atom_id res chain seq x y z
N MET A 1 -3.21 24.15 6.73
CA MET A 1 -2.69 23.49 7.95
C MET A 1 -1.39 22.81 7.57
N ALA A 2 -0.37 22.83 8.43
CA ALA A 2 0.91 22.17 8.12
C ALA A 2 0.71 20.65 8.14
N VAL A 3 1.19 19.94 7.12
CA VAL A 3 1.05 18.49 6.95
C VAL A 3 1.65 17.70 8.14
N GLY A 4 2.60 18.26 8.86
CA GLY A 4 3.24 17.63 10.04
C GLY A 4 2.38 17.51 11.30
N GLN A 5 1.11 17.93 11.28
CA GLN A 5 0.19 17.81 12.40
C GLN A 5 -0.63 16.51 12.42
N PHE A 6 -0.61 15.74 11.34
CA PHE A 6 -1.46 14.54 11.19
C PHE A 6 -0.67 13.24 11.36
N LYS A 7 -1.32 12.23 11.92
CA LYS A 7 -0.73 10.90 12.06
C LYS A 7 -1.05 10.04 10.84
N ILE A 8 -0.09 10.00 9.89
CA ILE A 8 -0.21 9.29 8.62
C ILE A 8 0.51 7.96 8.71
N GLY A 9 -0.22 6.85 8.50
CA GLY A 9 0.34 5.51 8.41
C GLY A 9 0.46 5.03 6.97
N VAL A 10 1.57 4.36 6.64
CA VAL A 10 1.66 3.55 5.43
C VAL A 10 1.44 2.09 5.79
N ILE A 11 0.48 1.44 5.15
CA ILE A 11 0.21 0.00 5.30
C ILE A 11 0.56 -0.68 3.97
N ILE A 12 1.59 -1.52 3.99
CA ILE A 12 2.05 -2.29 2.84
C ILE A 12 1.45 -3.69 2.94
N GLN A 13 0.48 -3.99 2.09
CA GLN A 13 -0.12 -5.32 2.01
C GLN A 13 0.81 -6.28 1.28
N ALA A 14 1.33 -7.31 1.96
CA ALA A 14 2.26 -8.28 1.38
C ALA A 14 2.00 -9.70 1.87
N ARG A 15 2.29 -10.72 1.03
CA ARG A 15 2.27 -12.15 1.41
C ARG A 15 3.20 -12.96 0.53
N LEU A 16 3.70 -14.10 1.03
CA LEU A 16 4.53 -15.04 0.27
C LEU A 16 3.71 -15.99 -0.60
N GLY A 17 2.48 -16.30 -0.22
CA GLY A 17 1.60 -17.28 -0.89
C GLY A 17 1.03 -16.80 -2.25
N SER A 18 1.81 -16.12 -3.07
CA SER A 18 1.40 -15.77 -4.44
C SER A 18 1.43 -16.99 -5.34
N THR A 19 0.30 -17.33 -5.99
CA THR A 19 0.20 -18.49 -6.90
C THR A 19 0.93 -18.26 -8.23
N ARG A 20 0.98 -17.03 -8.72
CA ARG A 20 1.61 -16.64 -10.00
C ARG A 20 3.13 -16.54 -9.92
N LEU A 21 3.64 -15.99 -8.83
CA LEU A 21 5.07 -15.84 -8.54
C LEU A 21 5.27 -16.00 -7.02
N PRO A 22 5.52 -17.24 -6.54
CA PRO A 22 5.77 -17.49 -5.12
C PRO A 22 6.92 -16.64 -4.57
N ASN A 23 6.79 -16.20 -3.34
CA ASN A 23 7.79 -15.39 -2.62
C ASN A 23 8.18 -14.07 -3.33
N LYS A 24 7.35 -13.57 -4.24
CA LYS A 24 7.70 -12.42 -5.10
C LYS A 24 8.22 -11.21 -4.32
N VAL A 25 7.64 -10.91 -3.16
CA VAL A 25 8.01 -9.73 -2.35
C VAL A 25 9.41 -9.84 -1.75
N MET A 26 9.95 -11.05 -1.64
CA MET A 26 11.30 -11.36 -1.15
C MET A 26 12.33 -11.50 -2.29
N LEU A 27 11.92 -11.37 -3.55
CA LEU A 27 12.87 -11.44 -4.67
C LEU A 27 13.82 -10.25 -4.65
N PRO A 28 15.12 -10.46 -5.01
CA PRO A 28 16.11 -9.39 -5.03
C PRO A 28 15.77 -8.31 -6.08
N LEU A 29 15.89 -7.05 -5.67
CA LEU A 29 15.73 -5.91 -6.55
C LEU A 29 16.78 -4.82 -6.22
N PRO A 30 17.70 -4.49 -7.17
CA PRO A 30 17.92 -5.12 -8.47
C PRO A 30 18.29 -6.61 -8.38
N VAL A 31 18.18 -7.32 -9.49
CA VAL A 31 18.58 -8.74 -9.55
C VAL A 31 20.02 -8.89 -9.09
N GLY A 32 20.26 -9.83 -8.18
CA GLY A 32 21.58 -10.10 -7.60
C GLY A 32 21.98 -9.18 -6.42
N SER A 33 21.10 -8.28 -5.97
CA SER A 33 21.30 -7.49 -4.75
C SER A 33 20.81 -8.24 -3.51
N GLU A 34 21.23 -7.78 -2.33
CA GLU A 34 20.67 -8.23 -1.04
C GLU A 34 19.32 -7.56 -0.71
N ARG A 35 19.00 -6.47 -1.41
CA ARG A 35 17.72 -5.76 -1.25
C ARG A 35 16.62 -6.55 -1.91
N THR A 36 15.47 -6.60 -1.27
CA THR A 36 14.27 -7.26 -1.78
C THR A 36 13.26 -6.24 -2.28
N ILE A 37 12.26 -6.69 -3.04
CA ILE A 37 11.14 -5.85 -3.46
C ILE A 37 10.49 -5.16 -2.27
N ILE A 38 10.20 -5.88 -1.20
CA ILE A 38 9.55 -5.31 -0.02
C ILE A 38 10.46 -4.31 0.72
N SER A 39 11.77 -4.57 0.82
CA SER A 39 12.68 -3.61 1.45
C SER A 39 12.83 -2.34 0.63
N GLU A 40 12.81 -2.43 -0.69
CA GLU A 40 12.83 -1.26 -1.58
C GLU A 40 11.62 -0.36 -1.37
N ILE A 41 10.42 -0.93 -1.24
CA ILE A 41 9.21 -0.16 -0.93
C ILE A 41 9.35 0.52 0.43
N ILE A 42 9.77 -0.22 1.46
CA ILE A 42 9.92 0.29 2.83
C ILE A 42 10.88 1.46 2.89
N GLU A 43 12.06 1.35 2.27
CA GLU A 43 13.06 2.42 2.28
C GLU A 43 12.54 3.68 1.61
N ARG A 44 11.91 3.56 0.44
CA ARG A 44 11.36 4.70 -0.29
C ARG A 44 10.30 5.45 0.51
N VAL A 45 9.40 4.75 1.19
CA VAL A 45 8.36 5.42 1.99
C VAL A 45 8.88 5.98 3.30
N LYS A 46 9.93 5.39 3.90
CA LYS A 46 10.57 5.94 5.11
C LYS A 46 11.23 7.30 4.89
N ASP A 47 11.63 7.61 3.66
CA ASP A 47 12.21 8.91 3.29
C ASP A 47 11.18 10.04 3.19
N VAL A 48 9.89 9.74 3.36
CA VAL A 48 8.80 10.71 3.31
C VAL A 48 8.51 11.23 4.72
N SER A 49 8.88 12.46 5.01
CA SER A 49 8.83 13.08 6.34
C SER A 49 7.42 13.18 6.93
N GLU A 50 6.40 13.19 6.10
CA GLU A 50 4.98 13.27 6.46
C GLU A 50 4.45 11.95 7.04
N ILE A 51 5.16 10.84 6.81
CA ILE A 51 4.76 9.50 7.25
C ILE A 51 5.21 9.25 8.67
N SER A 52 4.26 8.94 9.55
CA SER A 52 4.52 8.65 10.96
C SER A 52 5.03 7.22 11.20
N ASN A 53 4.43 6.26 10.51
CA ASN A 53 4.76 4.83 10.65
C ASN A 53 4.60 4.09 9.32
N VAL A 54 5.47 3.10 9.12
CA VAL A 54 5.37 2.11 8.03
C VAL A 54 5.14 0.74 8.64
N ILE A 55 4.09 0.04 8.19
CA ILE A 55 3.67 -1.26 8.70
C ILE A 55 3.46 -2.20 7.53
N VAL A 56 4.03 -3.40 7.61
CA VAL A 56 3.74 -4.48 6.65
C VAL A 56 2.60 -5.33 7.20
N ALA A 57 1.51 -5.41 6.45
CA ALA A 57 0.33 -6.20 6.81
C ALA A 57 0.31 -7.54 6.06
N THR A 58 0.51 -8.65 6.79
CA THR A 58 0.50 -10.00 6.23
C THR A 58 -0.55 -10.89 6.92
N SER A 59 -0.69 -12.13 6.47
CA SER A 59 -1.59 -13.09 7.11
C SER A 59 -0.92 -13.93 8.19
N ILE A 60 -1.74 -14.53 9.08
CA ILE A 60 -1.29 -15.45 10.13
C ILE A 60 -0.84 -16.81 9.58
N SER A 61 -0.94 -17.06 8.28
CA SER A 61 -0.50 -18.30 7.65
C SER A 61 1.02 -18.49 7.83
N LYS A 62 1.42 -19.69 8.24
CA LYS A 62 2.84 -20.05 8.47
C LYS A 62 3.75 -19.80 7.27
N VAL A 63 3.20 -19.78 6.06
CA VAL A 63 3.98 -19.44 4.85
C VAL A 63 4.59 -18.05 4.93
N ASN A 64 4.06 -17.17 5.78
CA ASN A 64 4.56 -15.79 5.97
C ASN A 64 5.54 -15.63 7.15
N ASP A 65 5.95 -16.71 7.83
CA ASP A 65 6.87 -16.60 8.98
C ASP A 65 8.23 -16.05 8.55
N ASP A 66 8.73 -16.44 7.37
CA ASP A 66 9.97 -15.89 6.81
C ASP A 66 9.82 -14.40 6.45
N LEU A 67 8.66 -13.98 5.95
CA LEU A 67 8.39 -12.57 5.68
C LEU A 67 8.39 -11.75 6.97
N GLU A 68 7.72 -12.22 8.03
CA GLU A 68 7.72 -11.55 9.34
C GLU A 68 9.15 -11.40 9.88
N SER A 69 9.92 -12.50 9.92
CA SER A 69 11.31 -12.49 10.41
C SER A 69 12.18 -11.50 9.61
N TYR A 70 11.99 -11.43 8.30
CA TYR A 70 12.71 -10.48 7.45
C TYR A 70 12.31 -9.03 7.75
N ILE A 71 11.01 -8.73 7.87
CA ILE A 71 10.52 -7.39 8.17
C ILE A 71 11.00 -6.92 9.55
N ASP A 72 11.00 -7.80 10.55
CA ASP A 72 11.54 -7.51 11.89
C ASP A 72 13.04 -7.16 11.83
N SER A 73 13.82 -7.85 10.98
CA SER A 73 15.23 -7.54 10.77
C SER A 73 15.46 -6.13 10.19
N LEU A 74 14.48 -5.59 9.45
CA LEU A 74 14.49 -4.22 8.93
C LEU A 74 13.99 -3.18 9.96
N LYS A 75 13.67 -3.60 11.20
CA LYS A 75 13.11 -2.77 12.27
C LYS A 75 11.84 -2.06 11.82
N VAL A 76 10.98 -2.79 11.14
CA VAL A 76 9.65 -2.37 10.69
C VAL A 76 8.62 -3.28 11.35
N GLU A 77 7.49 -2.73 11.74
CA GLU A 77 6.41 -3.52 12.30
C GLU A 77 5.78 -4.42 11.24
N CYS A 78 5.70 -5.71 11.54
CA CYS A 78 4.92 -6.69 10.78
C CYS A 78 3.63 -7.02 11.53
N TYR A 79 2.49 -6.64 10.98
CA TYR A 79 1.19 -6.99 11.52
C TYR A 79 0.65 -8.25 10.84
N ARG A 80 0.24 -9.24 11.65
CA ARG A 80 -0.34 -10.50 11.16
C ARG A 80 -1.82 -10.59 11.51
N GLY A 81 -2.67 -10.85 10.53
CA GLY A 81 -4.11 -10.99 10.73
C GLY A 81 -4.76 -11.99 9.79
N SER A 82 -6.08 -11.89 9.61
CA SER A 82 -6.85 -12.80 8.74
C SER A 82 -6.25 -12.93 7.34
N GLU A 83 -6.23 -14.14 6.77
CA GLU A 83 -5.76 -14.37 5.40
C GLU A 83 -6.78 -13.86 4.37
N ASN A 84 -8.05 -14.10 4.59
CA ASN A 84 -9.12 -13.79 3.64
C ASN A 84 -9.74 -12.40 3.87
N ASP A 85 -9.66 -11.87 5.08
CA ASP A 85 -10.16 -10.55 5.42
C ASP A 85 -8.97 -9.55 5.56
N VAL A 86 -8.56 -8.98 4.44
CA VAL A 86 -7.49 -7.99 4.41
C VAL A 86 -7.95 -6.68 5.04
N LEU A 87 -9.22 -6.32 4.86
CA LEU A 87 -9.80 -5.10 5.44
C LEU A 87 -9.72 -5.13 6.98
N SER A 88 -9.92 -6.30 7.61
CA SER A 88 -9.77 -6.44 9.06
C SER A 88 -8.34 -6.09 9.51
N ARG A 89 -7.31 -6.47 8.76
CA ARG A 89 -5.92 -6.12 9.08
C ARG A 89 -5.71 -4.61 9.07
N PHE A 90 -6.26 -3.91 8.07
CA PHE A 90 -6.20 -2.45 7.98
C PHE A 90 -6.94 -1.80 9.15
N TYR A 91 -8.14 -2.29 9.47
CA TYR A 91 -8.93 -1.80 10.60
C TYR A 91 -8.16 -1.92 11.93
N GLU A 92 -7.60 -3.09 12.24
CA GLU A 92 -6.91 -3.33 13.49
C GLU A 92 -5.62 -2.50 13.61
N ILE A 93 -4.87 -2.33 12.51
CA ILE A 93 -3.70 -1.44 12.46
C ILE A 93 -4.11 0.01 12.73
N VAL A 94 -5.18 0.48 12.08
CA VAL A 94 -5.69 1.84 12.28
C VAL A 94 -6.07 2.10 13.73
N ILE A 95 -6.79 1.17 14.36
CA ILE A 95 -7.19 1.30 15.77
C ILE A 95 -5.96 1.27 16.68
N LYS A 96 -5.05 0.31 16.48
CA LYS A 96 -3.84 0.15 17.29
C LYS A 96 -2.97 1.41 17.29
N HIS A 97 -2.79 2.01 16.11
CA HIS A 97 -1.89 3.15 15.93
C HIS A 97 -2.60 4.50 16.03
N ASN A 98 -3.92 4.53 16.09
CA ASN A 98 -4.71 5.77 16.07
C ASN A 98 -4.31 6.69 14.90
N PHE A 99 -4.24 6.13 13.69
CA PHE A 99 -3.99 6.91 12.48
C PHE A 99 -5.18 7.79 12.13
N GLU A 100 -4.90 8.96 11.57
CA GLU A 100 -5.90 9.84 10.96
C GLU A 100 -6.04 9.55 9.47
N TYR A 101 -4.92 9.27 8.82
CA TYR A 101 -4.85 8.95 7.40
C TYR A 101 -4.03 7.69 7.16
N VAL A 102 -4.39 6.97 6.12
CA VAL A 102 -3.70 5.75 5.70
C VAL A 102 -3.36 5.81 4.22
N ILE A 103 -2.12 5.52 3.90
CA ILE A 103 -1.65 5.25 2.54
C ILE A 103 -1.57 3.74 2.38
N ARG A 104 -2.28 3.20 1.39
CA ARG A 104 -2.24 1.78 1.04
C ARG A 104 -1.26 1.55 -0.09
N LEU A 105 -0.32 0.65 0.13
CA LEU A 105 0.59 0.12 -0.88
C LEU A 105 0.47 -1.41 -0.95
N THR A 106 0.85 -1.96 -2.10
CA THR A 106 0.93 -3.42 -2.28
C THR A 106 2.37 -3.84 -2.49
N GLY A 107 2.75 -4.99 -1.91
CA GLY A 107 4.13 -5.47 -1.88
C GLY A 107 4.71 -5.89 -3.23
N ASP A 108 3.97 -5.75 -4.32
CA ASP A 108 4.40 -6.01 -5.70
C ASP A 108 4.64 -4.75 -6.55
N ASN A 109 4.54 -3.58 -5.91
CA ASN A 109 4.73 -2.27 -6.54
C ASN A 109 6.02 -1.61 -6.02
N PRO A 110 7.21 -2.02 -6.48
CA PRO A 110 8.47 -1.60 -5.87
C PRO A 110 8.85 -0.15 -6.14
N ILE A 111 8.23 0.47 -7.12
CA ILE A 111 8.61 1.82 -7.56
C ILE A 111 7.65 2.83 -6.94
N VAL A 112 8.00 3.25 -5.74
CA VAL A 112 7.36 4.37 -5.05
C VAL A 112 8.24 5.60 -5.24
N ASP A 113 7.70 6.62 -5.92
CA ASP A 113 8.37 7.92 -6.02
C ASP A 113 7.98 8.78 -4.81
N ASN A 114 8.97 9.11 -3.98
CA ASN A 114 8.76 9.86 -2.74
C ASN A 114 8.40 11.33 -2.96
N ILE A 115 8.82 11.94 -4.07
CA ILE A 115 8.44 13.32 -4.42
C ILE A 115 6.97 13.37 -4.81
N LEU A 116 6.56 12.45 -5.70
CA LEU A 116 5.15 12.36 -6.11
C LEU A 116 4.24 11.97 -4.93
N LEU A 117 4.73 11.11 -4.03
CA LEU A 117 3.98 10.74 -2.85
C LEU A 117 3.74 11.93 -1.91
N LYS A 118 4.75 12.80 -1.72
CA LYS A 118 4.58 14.06 -0.94
C LYS A 118 3.57 15.01 -1.58
N GLU A 119 3.62 15.19 -2.90
CA GLU A 119 2.63 15.99 -3.64
C GLU A 119 1.22 15.43 -3.45
N PHE A 120 1.06 14.12 -3.56
CA PHE A 120 -0.21 13.44 -3.37
C PHE A 120 -0.77 13.60 -1.95
N ILE A 121 0.06 13.43 -0.91
CA ILE A 121 -0.31 13.66 0.50
C ILE A 121 -0.76 15.11 0.70
N SER A 122 0.01 16.07 0.20
CA SER A 122 -0.30 17.48 0.34
C SER A 122 -1.64 17.84 -0.29
N ASN A 123 -1.91 17.35 -1.49
CA ASN A 123 -3.19 17.55 -2.17
C ASN A 123 -4.35 16.93 -1.38
N PHE A 124 -4.19 15.69 -0.92
CA PHE A 124 -5.21 14.98 -0.16
C PHE A 124 -5.66 15.75 1.09
N ILE A 125 -4.69 16.22 1.87
CA ILE A 125 -4.94 16.95 3.12
C ILE A 125 -5.53 18.34 2.86
N SER A 126 -4.98 19.06 1.87
CA SER A 126 -5.44 20.42 1.55
C SER A 126 -6.89 20.48 1.08
N ASN A 127 -7.34 19.45 0.40
CA ASN A 127 -8.72 19.32 -0.11
C ASN A 127 -9.66 18.58 0.86
N ASP A 128 -9.16 18.16 2.05
CA ASP A 128 -9.93 17.41 3.06
C ASP A 128 -10.66 16.19 2.45
N LEU A 129 -9.94 15.42 1.60
CA LEU A 129 -10.52 14.28 0.90
C LEU A 129 -10.77 13.12 1.84
N ASP A 130 -11.79 12.30 1.55
CA ASP A 130 -12.06 11.05 2.25
C ASP A 130 -11.28 9.88 1.64
N TYR A 131 -11.14 9.89 0.30
CA TYR A 131 -10.40 8.91 -0.47
C TYR A 131 -9.82 9.54 -1.75
N SER A 132 -8.60 9.17 -2.11
CA SER A 132 -8.00 9.52 -3.39
C SER A 132 -7.09 8.39 -3.90
N TYR A 133 -6.94 8.31 -5.23
CA TYR A 133 -5.92 7.47 -5.85
C TYR A 133 -5.24 8.22 -7.00
N SER A 134 -3.97 7.91 -7.23
CA SER A 134 -3.21 8.46 -8.34
C SER A 134 -3.57 7.73 -9.64
N ASN A 135 -3.86 8.47 -10.73
CA ASN A 135 -4.43 7.88 -11.94
C ASN A 135 -3.51 7.89 -13.16
N ASN A 136 -2.59 8.85 -13.28
CA ASN A 136 -1.73 8.97 -14.47
C ASN A 136 -0.29 8.47 -14.27
N LEU A 137 -0.09 7.58 -13.31
CA LEU A 137 1.18 6.87 -13.12
C LEU A 137 1.15 5.51 -13.82
N PRO A 138 2.31 4.98 -14.23
CA PRO A 138 2.42 3.60 -14.70
C PRO A 138 1.84 2.61 -13.69
N LEU A 139 1.22 1.54 -14.16
CA LEU A 139 0.68 0.51 -13.28
C LEU A 139 1.81 -0.08 -12.42
N GLY A 140 1.66 -0.01 -11.10
CA GLY A 140 2.69 -0.41 -10.14
C GLY A 140 3.41 0.77 -9.48
N CYS A 141 3.09 2.02 -9.86
CA CYS A 141 3.58 3.23 -9.19
C CYS A 141 2.46 4.00 -8.49
N ASN A 142 1.25 3.44 -8.43
CA ASN A 142 0.07 4.13 -7.95
C ASN A 142 -0.01 4.16 -6.42
N PHE A 143 -0.63 5.23 -5.91
CA PHE A 143 -0.92 5.43 -4.50
C PHE A 143 -2.43 5.45 -4.27
N GLU A 144 -2.85 4.94 -3.12
CA GLU A 144 -4.19 5.15 -2.57
C GLU A 144 -4.05 5.75 -1.17
N MET A 145 -4.79 6.81 -0.88
CA MET A 145 -4.85 7.43 0.43
C MET A 145 -6.28 7.61 0.87
N MET A 146 -6.54 7.40 2.15
CA MET A 146 -7.88 7.49 2.72
C MET A 146 -7.85 7.96 4.17
N LYS A 147 -8.95 8.56 4.63
CA LYS A 147 -9.17 8.78 6.06
C LYS A 147 -9.28 7.44 6.77
N ALA A 148 -8.71 7.31 7.95
CA ALA A 148 -8.85 6.14 8.79
C ALA A 148 -10.32 5.84 9.13
N SER A 149 -11.15 6.88 9.27
CA SER A 149 -12.60 6.75 9.46
C SER A 149 -13.32 5.99 8.35
N GLU A 150 -12.84 6.09 7.09
CA GLU A 150 -13.44 5.35 5.97
C GLU A 150 -13.08 3.85 6.02
N ILE A 151 -11.89 3.49 6.50
CA ILE A 151 -11.53 2.08 6.79
C ILE A 151 -12.43 1.51 7.89
N ILE A 152 -12.60 2.26 8.98
CA ILE A 152 -13.44 1.87 10.10
C ILE A 152 -14.89 1.69 9.64
N LYS A 153 -15.40 2.60 8.82
CA LYS A 153 -16.75 2.55 8.27
C LYS A 153 -16.93 1.36 7.31
N ALA A 154 -15.96 1.12 6.42
CA ALA A 154 -15.97 -0.04 5.54
C ALA A 154 -16.03 -1.35 6.32
N TYR A 155 -15.13 -1.53 7.29
CA TYR A 155 -15.09 -2.73 8.13
C TYR A 155 -16.39 -3.00 8.88
N LYS A 156 -17.05 -1.95 9.40
CA LYS A 156 -18.30 -2.08 10.16
C LYS A 156 -19.54 -2.35 9.30
N ASN A 157 -19.51 -2.02 8.00
CA ASN A 157 -20.72 -2.01 7.17
C ASN A 157 -20.66 -2.98 5.99
N THR A 158 -19.52 -3.61 5.67
CA THR A 158 -19.45 -4.57 4.58
C THR A 158 -19.40 -6.00 5.06
N GLU A 159 -20.19 -6.86 4.42
CA GLU A 159 -20.07 -8.30 4.51
C GLU A 159 -19.59 -8.93 3.20
N ASP A 160 -19.40 -8.12 2.17
CA ASP A 160 -18.94 -8.56 0.85
C ASP A 160 -17.48 -9.04 0.91
N LEU A 161 -17.24 -10.27 0.47
CA LEU A 161 -15.91 -10.88 0.46
C LEU A 161 -14.93 -10.13 -0.45
N PHE A 162 -15.41 -9.56 -1.54
CA PHE A 162 -14.59 -8.75 -2.44
C PHE A 162 -14.08 -7.47 -1.77
N ASP A 163 -14.95 -6.80 -1.00
CA ASP A 163 -14.56 -5.63 -0.20
C ASP A 163 -13.53 -6.03 0.87
N LYS A 164 -13.76 -7.15 1.56
CA LYS A 164 -12.87 -7.66 2.60
C LYS A 164 -11.48 -8.02 2.05
N GLU A 165 -11.42 -8.61 0.85
CA GLU A 165 -10.14 -8.97 0.21
C GLU A 165 -9.41 -7.75 -0.35
N HIS A 166 -10.13 -6.81 -0.98
CA HIS A 166 -9.53 -5.71 -1.74
C HIS A 166 -9.44 -4.37 -1.00
N VAL A 167 -10.01 -4.26 0.21
CA VAL A 167 -9.94 -3.12 1.13
C VAL A 167 -10.71 -1.88 0.66
N THR A 168 -10.41 -1.37 -0.52
CA THR A 168 -10.88 -0.07 -0.99
C THR A 168 -12.20 -0.05 -1.79
N PRO A 169 -12.77 -1.17 -2.30
CA PRO A 169 -13.97 -1.10 -3.13
C PRO A 169 -15.19 -0.51 -2.41
N TYR A 170 -15.40 -0.86 -1.12
CA TYR A 170 -16.44 -0.23 -0.31
C TYR A 170 -16.21 1.28 -0.19
N ILE A 171 -14.98 1.69 0.14
CA ILE A 171 -14.61 3.09 0.32
C ILE A 171 -14.86 3.87 -0.97
N LYS A 172 -14.44 3.34 -2.13
CA LYS A 172 -14.66 3.94 -3.46
C LYS A 172 -16.14 4.18 -3.78
N ARG A 173 -17.04 3.31 -3.29
CA ARG A 173 -18.48 3.45 -3.52
C ARG A 173 -19.17 4.46 -2.60
N PHE A 174 -18.68 4.63 -1.37
CA PHE A 174 -19.41 5.32 -0.31
C PHE A 174 -18.71 6.52 0.30
N ALA A 175 -17.43 6.77 0.01
CA ALA A 175 -16.76 7.99 0.40
C ALA A 175 -17.35 9.20 -0.35
N LYS A 176 -17.49 10.33 0.37
CA LYS A 176 -18.19 11.51 -0.16
C LYS A 176 -17.28 12.43 -0.95
N LYS A 177 -16.07 12.66 -0.44
CA LYS A 177 -15.08 13.55 -1.04
C LYS A 177 -13.97 12.70 -1.65
N THR A 178 -14.11 12.37 -2.93
CA THR A 178 -13.15 11.51 -3.64
C THR A 178 -12.50 12.25 -4.80
N GLU A 179 -11.26 11.90 -5.09
CA GLU A 179 -10.52 12.45 -6.21
C GLU A 179 -9.70 11.37 -6.92
N ASN A 180 -9.66 11.45 -8.25
CA ASN A 180 -8.69 10.77 -9.08
C ASN A 180 -7.55 11.77 -9.34
N PHE A 181 -6.52 11.73 -8.50
CA PHE A 181 -5.45 12.71 -8.58
C PHE A 181 -4.58 12.50 -9.83
N LEU A 182 -4.35 13.59 -10.55
CA LEU A 182 -3.50 13.63 -11.73
C LEU A 182 -2.27 14.48 -11.45
N PHE A 183 -1.09 13.89 -11.58
CA PHE A 183 0.15 14.64 -11.50
C PHE A 183 0.35 15.52 -12.72
N ASN A 184 0.64 16.79 -12.48
CA ASN A 184 1.00 17.72 -13.56
C ASN A 184 2.36 17.34 -14.15
N ASN A 185 2.53 17.54 -15.45
CA ASN A 185 3.77 17.30 -16.19
C ASN A 185 4.26 15.84 -16.28
N ILE A 186 3.41 14.87 -15.91
CA ILE A 186 3.67 13.46 -16.20
C ILE A 186 2.95 13.10 -17.49
N SER A 187 3.70 12.84 -18.55
CA SER A 187 3.15 12.25 -19.76
C SER A 187 2.73 10.82 -19.45
N VAL A 188 1.44 10.50 -19.65
CA VAL A 188 0.96 9.13 -19.48
C VAL A 188 1.72 8.24 -20.46
N ILE A 189 2.59 7.38 -19.93
CA ILE A 189 3.21 6.32 -20.73
C ILE A 189 2.18 5.19 -20.76
N ASN A 190 1.29 5.25 -21.75
CA ASN A 190 0.30 4.21 -21.98
C ASN A 190 1.02 2.87 -22.15
N ASN A 191 0.53 1.84 -21.44
CA ASN A 191 1.00 0.45 -21.45
C ASN A 191 2.31 0.16 -20.69
N LEU A 192 2.92 1.10 -19.97
CA LEU A 192 4.02 0.76 -19.06
C LEU A 192 3.45 0.13 -17.78
N ARG A 193 3.94 -1.08 -17.49
CA ARG A 193 3.61 -1.81 -16.26
C ARG A 193 4.89 -2.09 -15.47
N LEU A 194 4.92 -1.65 -14.22
CA LEU A 194 6.06 -1.77 -13.31
C LEU A 194 5.76 -2.67 -12.10
N THR A 195 4.65 -3.42 -12.17
CA THR A 195 4.32 -4.44 -11.16
C THR A 195 5.13 -5.72 -11.37
N ILE A 196 5.49 -6.39 -10.29
CA ILE A 196 6.16 -7.69 -10.35
C ILE A 196 5.12 -8.79 -10.09
N ASP A 197 4.53 -9.31 -11.17
CA ASP A 197 3.44 -10.30 -11.11
C ASP A 197 3.79 -11.66 -11.67
N TYR A 198 4.77 -11.73 -12.59
CA TYR A 198 5.14 -12.94 -13.32
C TYR A 198 6.64 -13.09 -13.47
N ALA A 199 7.15 -14.31 -13.51
CA ALA A 199 8.50 -14.55 -13.99
C ALA A 199 8.60 -14.21 -15.49
N SER A 200 9.71 -13.60 -15.92
CA SER A 200 9.93 -13.14 -17.31
C SER A 200 9.71 -14.22 -18.38
N SER A 201 9.92 -15.50 -18.05
CA SER A 201 9.70 -16.64 -18.95
C SER A 201 8.22 -16.88 -19.32
N LYS A 202 7.27 -16.23 -18.62
CA LYS A 202 5.83 -16.31 -18.93
C LYS A 202 5.28 -15.08 -19.66
N TYR A 203 6.09 -14.06 -19.83
CA TYR A 203 5.73 -12.89 -20.64
C TYR A 203 6.11 -13.20 -22.10
N LYS A 204 5.19 -13.83 -22.83
CA LYS A 204 5.21 -13.74 -24.29
C LYS A 204 4.39 -12.51 -24.67
N PRO A 205 4.93 -11.64 -25.54
CA PRO A 205 4.22 -10.46 -26.02
C PRO A 205 2.93 -10.84 -26.76
#